data_3c07eb94e4b1d00924cd1015b42b8b07
#
_entry.id   3c07eb94e4b1d00924cd1015b42b8b07
#
_cell.length_a   1.000
_cell.length_b   1.000
_cell.length_c   1.000
_cell.angle_alpha   90.00
_cell.angle_beta   90.00
_cell.angle_gamma   90.00
#
_symmetry.space_group_name_H-M   'P 1'
#
loop_
_entity.id
_entity.type
_entity.pdbx_description
1 polymer ?
#
loop_
_entity_poly.entity_id
_entity_poly.type
_entity_poly.pdbx_seq_one_letter_code
_entity_poly.pdbx_strand_id
1 'polypeptide(L)'
;MAVLFAARSAIALYRLLDLLPVFAGDARVSRVFTLVPGSDFGVDALAAVERVGARSVPWDEACRDTYDLIVTASPKGELHLLRGPRVLLPHGAGFGKTFHGEGSADAASGLDPEYLMPHGGPPPALHALAHPGQIDRLAALSPRAAARAAVVGDPTLERILASLPLRESFRAALGTGARRLIVLTSTWGRESLLRRRPDLPFELAARLPQDAYQLGLVVHPNEWSRTGEFELSERLAPALDAGMVLARPYEDWASVLVAADALITDHGSTALYYAAALDGPVLAAYDGGDELIPGSPMAELLAHAPHLGRAEEVEEALGRYWVGTGRAAAASAFLFPAATGATAAGAAAQGSALERLRLELYRLIGLSLPVAPVTTRLLPIPAPPSRTPSAFAVRVRLDGDETHVERFPGHVDAPAHHLAAEYGVAGERQSQSAALLYRRTDRAAAAAAYSVEWTVAGWISDVLDSYPGCRTAGVVLSPVHCVARARGGSLLSVRIEPPRENGRIVHSDPAAVLSAVHARPTGVSRVTCVIGGRRYEAHLSPATAEEAGRIL
;
A
#
# COMPACT_ATOMS: atom_id res chain seq x y z
N MET A 1 -24.11 -9.73 28.25
CA MET A 1 -24.62 -9.80 26.87
C MET A 1 -23.60 -10.46 25.98
N ALA A 2 -24.02 -11.42 25.16
CA ALA A 2 -23.17 -12.15 24.23
C ALA A 2 -23.31 -11.57 22.81
N VAL A 3 -22.23 -11.04 22.27
CA VAL A 3 -22.17 -10.49 20.90
C VAL A 3 -21.35 -11.42 20.03
N LEU A 4 -21.99 -11.96 18.99
CA LEU A 4 -21.37 -12.82 17.97
C LEU A 4 -20.93 -11.99 16.77
N PHE A 5 -19.65 -12.07 16.40
CA PHE A 5 -19.10 -11.53 15.16
C PHE A 5 -19.03 -12.67 14.12
N ALA A 6 -19.91 -12.63 13.12
CA ALA A 6 -20.02 -13.67 12.09
C ALA A 6 -19.31 -13.21 10.81
N ALA A 7 -18.15 -13.78 10.51
CA ALA A 7 -17.33 -13.46 9.35
C ALA A 7 -17.39 -14.58 8.31
N ARG A 8 -17.66 -14.25 7.04
CA ARG A 8 -17.64 -15.19 5.93
C ARG A 8 -16.31 -15.22 5.15
N SER A 9 -15.57 -14.14 5.22
CA SER A 9 -14.28 -13.97 4.54
C SER A 9 -13.35 -13.12 5.37
N ALA A 10 -12.09 -13.14 5.03
CA ALA A 10 -11.09 -12.31 5.71
C ALA A 10 -11.41 -10.81 5.62
N ILE A 11 -11.91 -10.30 4.47
CA ILE A 11 -12.34 -8.90 4.37
C ILE A 11 -13.46 -8.58 5.36
N ALA A 12 -14.49 -9.44 5.42
CA ALA A 12 -15.58 -9.27 6.38
C ALA A 12 -15.05 -9.26 7.81
N LEU A 13 -14.09 -10.16 8.12
CA LEU A 13 -13.47 -10.21 9.44
C LEU A 13 -12.74 -8.92 9.78
N TYR A 14 -11.85 -8.43 8.89
CA TYR A 14 -11.09 -7.19 9.16
C TYR A 14 -12.01 -5.98 9.34
N ARG A 15 -13.12 -5.94 8.59
CA ARG A 15 -14.15 -4.94 8.81
C ARG A 15 -14.77 -5.05 10.22
N LEU A 16 -15.02 -6.26 10.68
CA LEU A 16 -15.52 -6.51 12.04
C LEU A 16 -14.49 -6.17 13.13
N LEU A 17 -13.20 -6.39 12.86
CA LEU A 17 -12.13 -6.01 13.79
C LEU A 17 -12.01 -4.48 13.95
N ASP A 18 -12.34 -3.69 12.94
CA ASP A 18 -12.41 -2.23 13.04
C ASP A 18 -13.50 -1.75 14.02
N LEU A 19 -14.51 -2.61 14.33
CA LEU A 19 -15.60 -2.30 15.23
C LEU A 19 -15.33 -2.66 16.70
N LEU A 20 -14.29 -3.45 16.99
CA LEU A 20 -14.01 -3.92 18.36
C LEU A 20 -13.91 -2.78 19.39
N PRO A 21 -13.41 -1.58 19.05
CA PRO A 21 -13.38 -0.46 19.97
C PRO A 21 -14.75 -0.04 20.53
N VAL A 22 -15.84 -0.33 19.81
CA VAL A 22 -17.23 -0.01 20.25
C VAL A 22 -17.54 -0.63 21.62
N PHE A 23 -17.02 -1.83 21.88
CA PHE A 23 -17.25 -2.58 23.13
C PHE A 23 -16.01 -2.61 24.04
N ALA A 24 -14.99 -1.79 23.75
CA ALA A 24 -13.76 -1.80 24.54
C ALA A 24 -14.01 -1.36 25.99
N GLY A 25 -13.46 -2.11 26.96
CA GLY A 25 -13.56 -1.78 28.38
C GLY A 25 -14.93 -2.08 29.04
N ASP A 26 -15.93 -2.57 28.29
CA ASP A 26 -17.23 -2.93 28.86
C ASP A 26 -17.31 -4.42 29.22
N ALA A 27 -17.12 -4.74 30.48
CA ALA A 27 -17.19 -6.11 31.01
C ALA A 27 -18.60 -6.74 30.93
N ARG A 28 -19.66 -5.96 30.67
CA ARG A 28 -21.03 -6.46 30.47
C ARG A 28 -21.20 -7.17 29.12
N VAL A 29 -20.27 -6.95 28.17
CA VAL A 29 -20.33 -7.47 26.80
C VAL A 29 -19.22 -8.50 26.58
N SER A 30 -19.60 -9.74 26.32
CA SER A 30 -18.71 -10.82 25.86
C SER A 30 -18.73 -10.88 24.31
N ARG A 31 -17.56 -10.96 23.70
CA ARG A 31 -17.35 -10.97 22.24
C ARG A 31 -16.85 -12.33 21.81
N VAL A 32 -17.51 -12.92 20.83
CA VAL A 32 -17.17 -14.24 20.29
C VAL A 32 -17.20 -14.16 18.76
N PHE A 33 -16.33 -14.89 18.09
CA PHE A 33 -16.25 -14.94 16.63
C PHE A 33 -16.68 -16.31 16.11
N THR A 34 -17.26 -16.32 14.91
CA THR A 34 -17.49 -17.55 14.14
C THR A 34 -17.23 -17.31 12.67
N LEU A 35 -16.82 -18.37 11.96
CA LEU A 35 -16.68 -18.35 10.52
C LEU A 35 -17.91 -18.96 9.87
N VAL A 36 -18.56 -18.17 8.99
CA VAL A 36 -19.74 -18.60 8.23
C VAL A 36 -19.27 -19.50 7.10
N PRO A 37 -19.78 -20.73 6.96
CA PRO A 37 -19.39 -21.69 5.92
C PRO A 37 -19.72 -21.23 4.50
N GLY A 38 -19.18 -21.95 3.51
CA GLY A 38 -19.45 -21.73 2.09
C GLY A 38 -18.69 -20.58 1.45
N SER A 39 -17.51 -20.29 1.96
CA SER A 39 -16.55 -19.36 1.36
C SER A 39 -15.20 -20.04 1.20
N ASP A 40 -14.58 -19.91 0.03
CA ASP A 40 -13.22 -20.37 -0.26
C ASP A 40 -12.13 -19.55 0.50
N PHE A 41 -12.56 -18.50 1.20
CA PHE A 41 -11.68 -17.52 1.86
C PHE A 41 -11.65 -17.61 3.39
N GLY A 42 -12.06 -18.77 3.95
CA GLY A 42 -12.21 -18.94 5.40
C GLY A 42 -10.90 -19.14 6.17
N VAL A 43 -9.88 -19.76 5.56
CA VAL A 43 -8.63 -20.15 6.25
C VAL A 43 -7.87 -18.93 6.77
N ASP A 44 -7.73 -17.90 5.94
CA ASP A 44 -7.05 -16.66 6.32
C ASP A 44 -7.80 -15.89 7.41
N ALA A 45 -9.15 -16.01 7.42
CA ALA A 45 -9.98 -15.40 8.44
C ALA A 45 -9.74 -16.03 9.82
N LEU A 46 -9.59 -17.35 9.91
CA LEU A 46 -9.28 -18.02 11.18
C LEU A 46 -7.92 -17.57 11.74
N ALA A 47 -6.90 -17.57 10.89
CA ALA A 47 -5.56 -17.10 11.28
C ALA A 47 -5.57 -15.63 11.78
N ALA A 48 -6.43 -14.79 11.24
CA ALA A 48 -6.58 -13.41 11.71
C ALA A 48 -7.30 -13.32 13.07
N VAL A 49 -8.32 -14.14 13.33
CA VAL A 49 -8.99 -14.25 14.64
C VAL A 49 -7.99 -14.69 15.72
N GLU A 50 -7.19 -15.70 15.42
CA GLU A 50 -6.14 -16.20 16.32
C GLU A 50 -5.08 -15.13 16.62
N ARG A 51 -4.63 -14.40 15.60
CA ARG A 51 -3.63 -13.33 15.75
C ARG A 51 -4.07 -12.20 16.68
N VAL A 52 -5.35 -11.85 16.68
CA VAL A 52 -5.87 -10.82 17.59
C VAL A 52 -6.22 -11.39 18.98
N GLY A 53 -6.02 -12.70 19.20
CA GLY A 53 -6.32 -13.36 20.46
C GLY A 53 -7.81 -13.43 20.78
N ALA A 54 -8.67 -13.40 19.75
CA ALA A 54 -10.11 -13.41 19.93
C ALA A 54 -10.63 -14.85 20.13
N ARG A 55 -11.64 -15.01 20.99
CA ARG A 55 -12.33 -16.30 21.16
C ARG A 55 -13.17 -16.60 19.92
N SER A 56 -12.97 -17.76 19.32
CA SER A 56 -13.81 -18.29 18.25
C SER A 56 -14.60 -19.51 18.72
N VAL A 57 -15.75 -19.72 18.11
CA VAL A 57 -16.57 -20.92 18.27
C VAL A 57 -16.87 -21.53 16.90
N PRO A 58 -16.93 -22.86 16.79
CA PRO A 58 -17.35 -23.54 15.57
C PRO A 58 -18.74 -23.08 15.12
N TRP A 59 -18.99 -23.11 13.82
CA TRP A 59 -20.28 -22.70 13.22
C TRP A 59 -21.47 -23.45 13.81
N ASP A 60 -21.36 -24.78 13.94
CA ASP A 60 -22.43 -25.62 14.46
C ASP A 60 -22.77 -25.31 15.91
N GLU A 61 -21.78 -24.91 16.71
CA GLU A 61 -21.98 -24.45 18.08
C GLU A 61 -22.66 -23.08 18.07
N ALA A 62 -22.17 -22.15 17.22
CA ALA A 62 -22.78 -20.84 17.08
C ALA A 62 -24.26 -20.89 16.66
N CYS A 63 -24.68 -21.87 15.84
CA CYS A 63 -26.08 -22.05 15.46
C CYS A 63 -26.97 -22.60 16.57
N ARG A 64 -26.41 -23.29 17.58
CA ARG A 64 -27.18 -23.82 18.72
C ARG A 64 -27.45 -22.79 19.78
N ASP A 65 -26.51 -21.82 19.93
CA ASP A 65 -26.58 -20.79 20.95
C ASP A 65 -27.48 -19.62 20.51
N THR A 66 -27.87 -18.81 21.50
CA THR A 66 -28.62 -17.57 21.27
C THR A 66 -27.75 -16.38 21.68
N TYR A 67 -27.70 -15.36 20.85
CA TYR A 67 -26.90 -14.16 21.05
C TYR A 67 -27.78 -12.93 21.23
N ASP A 68 -27.35 -12.02 22.09
CA ASP A 68 -28.02 -10.73 22.29
C ASP A 68 -27.84 -9.83 21.05
N LEU A 69 -26.77 -10.07 20.27
CA LEU A 69 -26.48 -9.37 19.02
C LEU A 69 -25.59 -10.24 18.12
N ILE A 70 -25.88 -10.21 16.82
CA ILE A 70 -25.05 -10.82 15.77
C ILE A 70 -24.60 -9.71 14.84
N VAL A 71 -23.27 -9.51 14.68
CA VAL A 71 -22.70 -8.49 13.81
C VAL A 71 -21.99 -9.16 12.64
N THR A 72 -22.33 -8.77 11.42
CA THR A 72 -21.72 -9.29 10.19
C THR A 72 -21.42 -8.17 9.20
N ALA A 73 -20.38 -8.35 8.40
CA ALA A 73 -20.03 -7.46 7.28
C ALA A 73 -20.28 -8.11 5.91
N SER A 74 -21.05 -9.20 5.85
CA SER A 74 -21.50 -9.83 4.62
C SER A 74 -22.93 -10.32 4.79
N PRO A 75 -23.84 -10.10 3.84
CA PRO A 75 -25.20 -10.64 3.91
C PRO A 75 -25.28 -12.09 3.46
N LYS A 76 -24.21 -12.63 2.85
CA LYS A 76 -24.16 -13.97 2.24
C LYS A 76 -23.90 -15.07 3.28
N GLY A 77 -24.35 -16.27 2.95
CA GLY A 77 -24.23 -17.48 3.77
C GLY A 77 -25.49 -17.74 4.58
N GLU A 78 -25.46 -18.82 5.36
CA GLU A 78 -26.64 -19.31 6.11
C GLU A 78 -26.87 -18.54 7.43
N LEU A 79 -26.71 -17.21 7.42
CA LEU A 79 -26.86 -16.35 8.58
C LEU A 79 -28.25 -16.46 9.25
N HIS A 80 -29.25 -16.96 8.54
CA HIS A 80 -30.59 -17.21 9.07
C HIS A 80 -30.64 -18.36 10.09
N LEU A 81 -29.62 -19.22 10.14
CA LEU A 81 -29.49 -20.28 11.14
C LEU A 81 -29.03 -19.73 12.52
N LEU A 82 -28.42 -18.57 12.56
CA LEU A 82 -28.01 -17.93 13.80
C LEU A 82 -29.20 -17.30 14.54
N ARG A 83 -29.22 -17.42 15.85
CA ARG A 83 -30.34 -16.98 16.70
C ARG A 83 -29.98 -15.68 17.43
N GLY A 84 -30.63 -14.58 17.04
CA GLY A 84 -30.47 -13.25 17.63
C GLY A 84 -30.70 -12.13 16.61
N PRO A 85 -30.79 -10.88 17.09
CA PRO A 85 -30.90 -9.72 16.20
C PRO A 85 -29.62 -9.53 15.39
N ARG A 86 -29.75 -9.40 14.08
CA ARG A 86 -28.62 -9.26 13.15
C ARG A 86 -28.37 -7.79 12.80
N VAL A 87 -27.12 -7.40 12.85
CA VAL A 87 -26.60 -6.11 12.35
C VAL A 87 -25.72 -6.38 11.16
N LEU A 88 -26.02 -5.75 10.05
CA LEU A 88 -25.24 -5.83 8.82
C LEU A 88 -24.50 -4.52 8.57
N LEU A 89 -23.20 -4.61 8.28
CA LEU A 89 -22.36 -3.50 7.78
C LEU A 89 -21.86 -3.83 6.38
N PRO A 90 -21.55 -2.81 5.55
CA PRO A 90 -20.84 -3.04 4.30
C PRO A 90 -19.40 -3.47 4.56
N HIS A 91 -18.90 -4.43 3.77
CA HIS A 91 -17.49 -4.87 3.84
C HIS A 91 -16.52 -3.97 3.04
N GLY A 92 -17.04 -2.99 2.31
CA GLY A 92 -16.27 -2.00 1.52
C GLY A 92 -17.10 -0.76 1.24
N ALA A 93 -16.47 0.26 0.67
CA ALA A 93 -17.14 1.51 0.35
C ALA A 93 -17.95 1.41 -0.96
N GLY A 94 -19.10 2.06 -0.97
CA GLY A 94 -19.80 2.48 -2.18
C GLY A 94 -20.74 1.51 -2.86
N PHE A 95 -20.73 0.21 -2.57
CA PHE A 95 -21.57 -0.78 -3.25
C PHE A 95 -21.53 -0.63 -4.78
N GLY A 96 -20.32 -0.60 -5.35
CA GLY A 96 -20.09 -0.25 -6.76
C GLY A 96 -19.93 -1.45 -7.70
N LYS A 97 -19.99 -2.70 -7.19
CA LYS A 97 -19.65 -3.90 -7.95
C LYS A 97 -20.74 -4.95 -7.88
N THR A 98 -21.05 -5.57 -9.04
CA THR A 98 -21.82 -6.80 -9.16
C THR A 98 -20.92 -8.00 -9.45
N PHE A 99 -21.47 -9.21 -9.33
CA PHE A 99 -20.80 -10.44 -9.73
C PHE A 99 -21.66 -11.18 -10.73
N HIS A 100 -21.10 -11.50 -11.88
CA HIS A 100 -21.79 -12.20 -12.94
C HIS A 100 -22.30 -13.56 -12.44
N GLY A 101 -23.61 -13.80 -12.58
CA GLY A 101 -24.26 -15.04 -12.13
C GLY A 101 -24.58 -15.11 -10.63
N GLU A 102 -24.43 -14.02 -9.87
CA GLU A 102 -24.76 -13.95 -8.45
C GLU A 102 -25.75 -12.81 -8.17
N GLY A 103 -26.87 -13.12 -7.53
CA GLY A 103 -27.88 -12.14 -7.13
C GLY A 103 -28.55 -11.39 -8.28
N SER A 104 -29.10 -10.22 -7.98
CA SER A 104 -29.71 -9.34 -8.98
C SER A 104 -28.65 -8.68 -9.85
N ALA A 105 -28.91 -8.54 -11.16
CA ALA A 105 -27.94 -8.01 -12.13
C ALA A 105 -27.48 -6.58 -11.83
N ASP A 106 -28.35 -5.76 -11.22
CA ASP A 106 -28.12 -4.33 -11.03
C ASP A 106 -27.88 -3.92 -9.57
N ALA A 107 -27.75 -4.90 -8.67
CA ALA A 107 -27.58 -4.64 -7.24
C ALA A 107 -26.30 -5.25 -6.68
N ALA A 108 -25.55 -4.47 -5.90
CA ALA A 108 -24.48 -5.01 -5.09
C ALA A 108 -25.04 -5.92 -3.99
N SER A 109 -24.34 -7.00 -3.65
CA SER A 109 -24.83 -8.01 -2.69
C SER A 109 -25.22 -7.43 -1.32
N GLY A 110 -24.60 -6.33 -0.89
CA GLY A 110 -24.95 -5.64 0.36
C GLY A 110 -26.26 -4.83 0.32
N LEU A 111 -26.84 -4.63 -0.85
CA LEU A 111 -28.13 -3.94 -1.06
C LEU A 111 -29.18 -4.85 -1.67
N ASP A 112 -28.80 -6.04 -2.12
CA ASP A 112 -29.66 -6.97 -2.83
C ASP A 112 -30.66 -7.64 -1.87
N PRO A 113 -32.00 -7.51 -2.13
CA PRO A 113 -33.03 -8.13 -1.31
C PRO A 113 -32.91 -9.66 -1.17
N GLU A 114 -32.40 -10.35 -2.20
CA GLU A 114 -32.19 -11.80 -2.18
C GLU A 114 -31.22 -12.22 -1.06
N TYR A 115 -30.15 -11.43 -0.85
CA TYR A 115 -29.20 -11.68 0.24
C TYR A 115 -29.63 -11.09 1.58
N LEU A 116 -30.32 -9.96 1.57
CA LEU A 116 -30.74 -9.29 2.80
C LEU A 116 -31.87 -10.03 3.52
N MET A 117 -32.78 -10.63 2.74
CA MET A 117 -33.99 -11.32 3.22
C MET A 117 -34.13 -12.69 2.54
N PRO A 118 -33.19 -13.62 2.73
CA PRO A 118 -33.23 -14.92 2.07
C PRO A 118 -34.57 -15.63 2.39
N HIS A 119 -35.14 -16.23 1.36
CA HIS A 119 -36.46 -16.92 1.45
C HIS A 119 -37.61 -16.01 1.95
N GLY A 120 -37.55 -14.71 1.74
CA GLY A 120 -38.56 -13.75 2.22
C GLY A 120 -38.59 -13.53 3.73
N GLY A 121 -37.53 -13.95 4.41
CA GLY A 121 -37.34 -13.76 5.85
C GLY A 121 -37.30 -12.33 6.34
N PRO A 122 -37.07 -12.09 7.64
CA PRO A 122 -36.98 -10.75 8.18
C PRO A 122 -35.69 -10.06 7.73
N PRO A 123 -35.72 -8.74 7.48
CA PRO A 123 -34.52 -7.95 7.24
C PRO A 123 -33.61 -7.94 8.49
N PRO A 124 -32.33 -7.53 8.37
CA PRO A 124 -31.49 -7.26 9.52
C PRO A 124 -32.19 -6.33 10.52
N ALA A 125 -31.92 -6.50 11.82
CA ALA A 125 -32.42 -5.60 12.87
C ALA A 125 -31.85 -4.17 12.70
N LEU A 126 -30.65 -4.08 12.11
CA LEU A 126 -30.01 -2.83 11.70
C LEU A 126 -29.18 -3.08 10.44
N HIS A 127 -29.36 -2.25 9.42
CA HIS A 127 -28.43 -2.11 8.32
C HIS A 127 -27.65 -0.80 8.52
N ALA A 128 -26.43 -0.89 9.03
CA ALA A 128 -25.58 0.24 9.35
C ALA A 128 -24.86 0.69 8.07
N LEU A 129 -25.19 1.86 7.56
CA LEU A 129 -24.70 2.39 6.29
C LEU A 129 -23.82 3.63 6.50
N ALA A 130 -22.97 3.94 5.52
CA ALA A 130 -22.04 5.05 5.62
C ALA A 130 -22.65 6.39 5.22
N HIS A 131 -23.61 6.41 4.29
CA HIS A 131 -24.14 7.66 3.71
C HIS A 131 -25.66 7.58 3.47
N PRO A 132 -26.41 8.71 3.62
CA PRO A 132 -27.85 8.74 3.33
C PRO A 132 -28.23 8.24 1.94
N GLY A 133 -27.49 8.57 0.89
CA GLY A 133 -27.72 8.07 -0.46
C GLY A 133 -27.65 6.56 -0.61
N GLN A 134 -27.03 5.84 0.32
CA GLN A 134 -27.08 4.37 0.36
C GLN A 134 -28.44 3.87 0.86
N ILE A 135 -29.10 4.62 1.75
CA ILE A 135 -30.49 4.33 2.18
C ILE A 135 -31.43 4.52 1.00
N ASP A 136 -31.27 5.58 0.22
CA ASP A 136 -32.11 5.86 -0.96
C ASP A 136 -31.98 4.73 -1.99
N ARG A 137 -30.76 4.26 -2.27
CA ARG A 137 -30.51 3.09 -3.14
C ARG A 137 -31.12 1.80 -2.57
N LEU A 138 -30.99 1.59 -1.27
CA LEU A 138 -31.60 0.44 -0.60
C LEU A 138 -33.12 0.51 -0.64
N ALA A 139 -33.71 1.69 -0.46
CA ALA A 139 -35.15 1.91 -0.51
C ALA A 139 -35.75 1.61 -1.89
N ALA A 140 -35.01 1.93 -2.95
CA ALA A 140 -35.42 1.61 -4.32
C ALA A 140 -35.47 0.10 -4.57
N LEU A 141 -34.61 -0.69 -3.91
CA LEU A 141 -34.53 -2.15 -4.06
C LEU A 141 -35.40 -2.89 -3.02
N SER A 142 -35.41 -2.40 -1.77
CA SER A 142 -36.10 -3.03 -0.65
C SER A 142 -36.54 -2.02 0.42
N PRO A 143 -37.77 -1.48 0.35
CA PRO A 143 -38.31 -0.57 1.38
C PRO A 143 -38.31 -1.20 2.79
N ARG A 144 -38.51 -2.52 2.90
CA ARG A 144 -38.50 -3.24 4.19
C ARG A 144 -37.11 -3.22 4.84
N ALA A 145 -36.05 -3.40 4.06
CA ALA A 145 -34.67 -3.34 4.58
C ALA A 145 -34.28 -1.87 4.87
N ALA A 146 -34.68 -0.91 4.03
CA ALA A 146 -34.41 0.51 4.23
C ALA A 146 -35.04 1.05 5.52
N ALA A 147 -36.23 0.57 5.92
CA ALA A 147 -36.87 0.93 7.19
C ALA A 147 -36.05 0.51 8.44
N ARG A 148 -35.03 -0.33 8.29
CA ARG A 148 -34.10 -0.78 9.34
C ARG A 148 -32.70 -0.23 9.15
N ALA A 149 -32.50 0.69 8.21
CA ALA A 149 -31.20 1.29 7.95
C ALA A 149 -30.95 2.53 8.83
N ALA A 150 -29.69 2.70 9.22
CA ALA A 150 -29.24 3.91 9.89
C ALA A 150 -27.88 4.36 9.31
N VAL A 151 -27.66 5.67 9.22
CA VAL A 151 -26.39 6.25 8.80
C VAL A 151 -25.46 6.34 10.00
N VAL A 152 -24.46 5.46 10.05
CA VAL A 152 -23.44 5.43 11.12
C VAL A 152 -22.09 6.00 10.64
N GLY A 153 -21.86 6.14 9.34
CA GLY A 153 -20.55 6.47 8.76
C GLY A 153 -19.72 5.22 8.46
N ASP A 154 -18.45 5.43 8.17
CA ASP A 154 -17.51 4.36 7.83
C ASP A 154 -16.37 4.26 8.85
N PRO A 155 -16.33 3.22 9.71
CA PRO A 155 -15.28 3.03 10.71
C PRO A 155 -13.87 2.83 10.11
N THR A 156 -13.77 2.23 8.92
CA THR A 156 -12.47 2.07 8.24
C THR A 156 -11.93 3.40 7.73
N LEU A 157 -12.80 4.26 7.16
CA LEU A 157 -12.38 5.62 6.80
C LEU A 157 -11.96 6.41 8.04
N GLU A 158 -12.71 6.33 9.13
CA GLU A 158 -12.34 6.98 10.39
C GLU A 158 -10.95 6.55 10.87
N ARG A 159 -10.67 5.24 10.79
CA ARG A 159 -9.36 4.69 11.13
C ARG A 159 -8.24 5.22 10.23
N ILE A 160 -8.49 5.32 8.93
CA ILE A 160 -7.55 5.90 7.96
C ILE A 160 -7.27 7.37 8.29
N LEU A 161 -8.32 8.18 8.51
CA LEU A 161 -8.19 9.61 8.84
C LEU A 161 -7.44 9.82 10.16
N ALA A 162 -7.72 9.04 11.19
CA ALA A 162 -7.02 9.09 12.46
C ALA A 162 -5.51 8.74 12.33
N SER A 163 -5.14 7.98 11.30
CA SER A 163 -3.78 7.53 11.06
C SER A 163 -2.98 8.43 10.10
N LEU A 164 -3.58 9.47 9.50
CA LEU A 164 -2.88 10.40 8.61
C LEU A 164 -1.62 11.03 9.24
N PRO A 165 -1.59 11.38 10.55
CA PRO A 165 -0.38 11.88 11.19
C PRO A 165 0.80 10.89 11.19
N LEU A 166 0.55 9.60 10.98
CA LEU A 166 1.58 8.55 10.92
C LEU A 166 2.18 8.37 9.51
N ARG A 167 1.77 9.17 8.51
CA ARG A 167 2.22 9.05 7.12
C ARG A 167 3.74 8.96 6.98
N GLU A 168 4.48 9.82 7.67
CA GLU A 168 5.96 9.81 7.61
C GLU A 168 6.55 8.53 8.23
N SER A 169 5.95 8.00 9.29
CA SER A 169 6.37 6.72 9.89
C SER A 169 6.10 5.55 8.94
N PHE A 170 4.98 5.59 8.22
CA PHE A 170 4.67 4.57 7.20
C PHE A 170 5.65 4.65 6.02
N ARG A 171 5.94 5.85 5.53
CA ARG A 171 6.94 6.07 4.48
C ARG A 171 8.34 5.62 4.90
N ALA A 172 8.73 5.87 6.15
CA ALA A 172 10.00 5.40 6.70
C ALA A 172 10.08 3.87 6.74
N ALA A 173 9.01 3.19 7.20
CA ALA A 173 8.94 1.72 7.22
C ALA A 173 9.02 1.11 5.81
N LEU A 174 8.40 1.75 4.82
CA LEU A 174 8.45 1.34 3.43
C LEU A 174 9.79 1.68 2.74
N GLY A 175 10.69 2.40 3.41
CA GLY A 175 11.93 2.87 2.82
C GLY A 175 11.71 3.85 1.67
N THR A 176 10.58 4.58 1.65
CA THR A 176 10.22 5.48 0.56
C THR A 176 11.20 6.66 0.45
N GLY A 177 11.63 7.18 1.59
CA GLY A 177 12.50 8.37 1.61
C GLY A 177 11.84 9.55 0.90
N ALA A 178 12.62 10.24 0.08
CA ALA A 178 12.16 11.40 -0.68
C ALA A 178 11.48 11.07 -2.02
N ARG A 179 11.36 9.80 -2.39
CA ARG A 179 10.70 9.33 -3.62
C ARG A 179 9.20 9.54 -3.55
N ARG A 180 8.55 9.61 -4.71
CA ARG A 180 7.09 9.56 -4.81
C ARG A 180 6.62 8.10 -4.80
N LEU A 181 5.70 7.75 -3.90
CA LEU A 181 5.12 6.42 -3.82
C LEU A 181 3.85 6.36 -4.67
N ILE A 182 3.89 5.60 -5.75
CA ILE A 182 2.74 5.32 -6.62
C ILE A 182 2.22 3.93 -6.26
N VAL A 183 0.96 3.84 -5.84
CA VAL A 183 0.35 2.58 -5.42
C VAL A 183 -0.64 2.09 -6.47
N LEU A 184 -0.44 0.86 -6.94
CA LEU A 184 -1.43 0.16 -7.74
C LEU A 184 -2.43 -0.53 -6.81
N THR A 185 -3.71 -0.51 -7.14
CA THR A 185 -4.73 -1.30 -6.44
C THR A 185 -5.46 -2.20 -7.42
N SER A 186 -5.53 -3.49 -7.09
CA SER A 186 -6.23 -4.48 -7.88
C SER A 186 -7.33 -5.13 -7.07
N THR A 187 -8.56 -5.04 -7.57
CA THR A 187 -9.68 -5.86 -7.09
C THR A 187 -9.46 -7.33 -7.48
N TRP A 188 -10.45 -8.18 -7.34
CA TRP A 188 -10.37 -9.60 -7.68
C TRP A 188 -11.38 -9.96 -8.78
N GLY A 189 -11.19 -11.12 -9.42
CA GLY A 189 -12.04 -11.59 -10.49
C GLY A 189 -11.49 -11.23 -11.88
N ARG A 190 -12.26 -11.59 -12.91
CA ARG A 190 -11.83 -11.48 -14.31
C ARG A 190 -11.58 -10.05 -14.77
N GLU A 191 -12.28 -9.09 -14.17
CA GLU A 191 -12.21 -7.68 -14.52
C GLU A 191 -11.24 -6.87 -13.62
N SER A 192 -10.42 -7.56 -12.80
CA SER A 192 -9.40 -6.92 -11.98
C SER A 192 -8.20 -6.43 -12.80
N LEU A 193 -7.48 -5.43 -12.29
CA LEU A 193 -6.27 -4.88 -12.91
C LEU A 193 -5.26 -5.97 -13.24
N LEU A 194 -4.90 -6.81 -12.27
CA LEU A 194 -3.89 -7.86 -12.47
C LEU A 194 -4.33 -8.95 -13.46
N ARG A 195 -5.64 -9.11 -13.72
CA ARG A 195 -6.13 -10.02 -14.76
C ARG A 195 -6.15 -9.40 -16.14
N ARG A 196 -6.47 -8.12 -16.22
CA ARG A 196 -6.59 -7.37 -17.48
C ARG A 196 -5.26 -6.79 -17.95
N ARG A 197 -4.38 -6.42 -17.01
CA ARG A 197 -3.07 -5.82 -17.26
C ARG A 197 -2.00 -6.44 -16.34
N PRO A 198 -1.71 -7.75 -16.45
CA PRO A 198 -0.80 -8.45 -15.54
C PRO A 198 0.62 -7.89 -15.55
N ASP A 199 1.07 -7.35 -16.68
CA ASP A 199 2.43 -6.85 -16.86
C ASP A 199 2.61 -5.39 -16.40
N LEU A 200 1.52 -4.66 -16.12
CA LEU A 200 1.58 -3.24 -15.76
C LEU A 200 2.49 -2.94 -14.55
N PRO A 201 2.51 -3.74 -13.47
CA PRO A 201 3.44 -3.49 -12.35
C PRO A 201 4.90 -3.51 -12.78
N PHE A 202 5.28 -4.46 -13.65
CA PHE A 202 6.63 -4.56 -14.20
C PHE A 202 6.93 -3.47 -15.22
N GLU A 203 6.01 -3.17 -16.13
CA GLU A 203 6.16 -2.09 -17.10
C GLU A 203 6.44 -0.74 -16.43
N LEU A 204 5.72 -0.43 -15.34
CA LEU A 204 5.96 0.78 -14.54
C LEU A 204 7.31 0.74 -13.84
N ALA A 205 7.69 -0.41 -13.24
CA ALA A 205 8.99 -0.57 -12.61
C ALA A 205 10.15 -0.40 -13.60
N ALA A 206 9.93 -0.80 -14.85
CA ALA A 206 10.90 -0.67 -15.93
C ALA A 206 11.06 0.76 -16.46
N ARG A 207 10.04 1.60 -16.30
CA ARG A 207 9.99 2.96 -16.88
C ARG A 207 10.28 4.07 -15.89
N LEU A 208 9.92 3.87 -14.62
CA LEU A 208 10.05 4.89 -13.60
C LEU A 208 11.45 4.86 -12.95
N PRO A 209 12.18 5.99 -12.93
CA PRO A 209 13.47 6.06 -12.26
C PRO A 209 13.37 5.74 -10.77
N GLN A 210 14.15 4.78 -10.30
CA GLN A 210 14.14 4.27 -8.91
C GLN A 210 14.47 5.32 -7.85
N ASP A 211 15.19 6.37 -8.23
CA ASP A 211 15.54 7.46 -7.32
C ASP A 211 14.45 8.52 -7.20
N ALA A 212 13.49 8.55 -8.14
CA ALA A 212 12.38 9.48 -8.15
C ALA A 212 11.08 8.82 -7.64
N TYR A 213 10.90 7.53 -7.92
CA TYR A 213 9.66 6.81 -7.66
C TYR A 213 9.88 5.52 -6.89
N GLN A 214 8.88 5.14 -6.12
CA GLN A 214 8.70 3.81 -5.56
C GLN A 214 7.32 3.31 -5.96
N LEU A 215 7.21 2.03 -6.29
CA LEU A 215 5.94 1.39 -6.57
C LEU A 215 5.44 0.62 -5.35
N GLY A 216 4.12 0.61 -5.18
CA GLY A 216 3.43 -0.27 -4.24
C GLY A 216 2.28 -0.98 -4.95
N LEU A 217 1.89 -2.14 -4.46
CA LEU A 217 0.75 -2.90 -4.95
C LEU A 217 -0.11 -3.37 -3.79
N VAL A 218 -1.39 -3.06 -3.84
CA VAL A 218 -2.43 -3.58 -2.95
C VAL A 218 -3.29 -4.54 -3.76
N VAL A 219 -3.28 -5.81 -3.37
CA VAL A 219 -4.07 -6.87 -3.98
C VAL A 219 -5.23 -7.23 -3.07
N HIS A 220 -6.42 -7.38 -3.65
CA HIS A 220 -7.61 -7.78 -2.91
C HIS A 220 -7.42 -9.14 -2.23
N PRO A 221 -7.83 -9.31 -0.96
CA PRO A 221 -7.64 -10.56 -0.22
C PRO A 221 -8.19 -11.81 -0.91
N ASN A 222 -9.30 -11.72 -1.63
CA ASN A 222 -9.84 -12.87 -2.38
C ASN A 222 -8.91 -13.33 -3.52
N GLU A 223 -8.16 -12.42 -4.13
CA GLU A 223 -7.16 -12.81 -5.15
C GLU A 223 -5.95 -13.48 -4.49
N TRP A 224 -5.54 -13.00 -3.30
CA TRP A 224 -4.54 -13.68 -2.48
C TRP A 224 -4.94 -15.11 -2.14
N SER A 225 -6.12 -15.30 -1.56
CA SER A 225 -6.61 -16.63 -1.18
C SER A 225 -6.76 -17.57 -2.37
N ARG A 226 -7.16 -17.04 -3.54
CA ARG A 226 -7.35 -17.85 -4.75
C ARG A 226 -6.05 -18.23 -5.44
N THR A 227 -5.08 -17.32 -5.47
CA THR A 227 -3.82 -17.51 -6.18
C THR A 227 -2.76 -18.16 -5.27
N GLY A 228 -2.79 -17.83 -3.97
CA GLY A 228 -1.75 -18.19 -3.01
C GLY A 228 -0.56 -17.22 -3.06
N GLU A 229 0.08 -17.06 -1.92
CA GLU A 229 1.22 -16.13 -1.78
C GLU A 229 2.40 -16.49 -2.68
N PHE A 230 2.71 -17.79 -2.77
CA PHE A 230 3.81 -18.28 -3.59
C PHE A 230 3.61 -17.91 -5.07
N GLU A 231 2.49 -18.31 -5.65
CA GLU A 231 2.20 -18.08 -7.07
C GLU A 231 2.07 -16.60 -7.41
N LEU A 232 1.49 -15.80 -6.50
CA LEU A 232 1.39 -14.35 -6.68
C LEU A 232 2.79 -13.70 -6.66
N SER A 233 3.66 -14.15 -5.75
CA SER A 233 5.04 -13.65 -5.65
C SER A 233 5.88 -14.02 -6.86
N GLU A 234 5.71 -15.22 -7.42
CA GLU A 234 6.39 -15.63 -8.66
C GLU A 234 5.95 -14.79 -9.87
N ARG A 235 4.65 -14.55 -10.02
CA ARG A 235 4.12 -13.70 -11.10
C ARG A 235 4.59 -12.26 -11.01
N LEU A 236 4.73 -11.74 -9.81
CA LEU A 236 5.16 -10.37 -9.54
C LEU A 236 6.68 -10.24 -9.36
N ALA A 237 7.44 -11.36 -9.44
CA ALA A 237 8.87 -11.39 -9.14
C ALA A 237 9.66 -10.26 -9.85
N PRO A 238 9.47 -9.96 -11.14
CA PRO A 238 10.21 -8.89 -11.82
C PRO A 238 9.97 -7.51 -11.21
N ALA A 239 8.73 -7.21 -10.78
CA ALA A 239 8.40 -5.94 -10.13
C ALA A 239 8.87 -5.91 -8.66
N LEU A 240 8.80 -7.04 -7.96
CA LEU A 240 9.33 -7.19 -6.59
C LEU A 240 10.84 -7.04 -6.55
N ASP A 241 11.56 -7.64 -7.51
CA ASP A 241 13.02 -7.50 -7.66
C ASP A 241 13.43 -6.06 -7.99
N ALA A 242 12.52 -5.29 -8.59
CA ALA A 242 12.65 -3.85 -8.76
C ALA A 242 12.38 -3.03 -7.48
N GLY A 243 12.06 -3.66 -6.35
CA GLY A 243 11.80 -2.98 -5.08
C GLY A 243 10.36 -2.51 -4.88
N MET A 244 9.40 -3.06 -5.66
CA MET A 244 7.98 -2.78 -5.45
C MET A 244 7.54 -3.32 -4.08
N VAL A 245 6.78 -2.51 -3.34
CA VAL A 245 6.13 -2.93 -2.11
C VAL A 245 4.89 -3.75 -2.44
N LEU A 246 4.82 -5.00 -1.99
CA LEU A 246 3.59 -5.76 -1.99
C LEU A 246 2.96 -5.66 -0.60
N ALA A 247 1.84 -4.93 -0.49
CA ALA A 247 1.12 -4.79 0.77
C ALA A 247 0.66 -6.17 1.26
N ARG A 248 0.96 -6.51 2.52
CA ARG A 248 0.44 -7.75 3.10
C ARG A 248 -1.08 -7.72 3.10
N PRO A 249 -1.72 -8.86 2.80
CA PRO A 249 -3.16 -8.92 2.81
C PRO A 249 -3.71 -8.50 4.18
N TYR A 250 -4.83 -7.80 4.18
CA TYR A 250 -5.66 -7.46 5.33
C TYR A 250 -5.23 -6.28 6.18
N GLU A 251 -3.94 -6.07 6.48
CA GLU A 251 -3.52 -5.05 7.44
C GLU A 251 -2.77 -3.87 6.82
N ASP A 252 -1.88 -4.13 5.86
CA ASP A 252 -0.97 -3.11 5.34
C ASP A 252 -1.60 -2.19 4.28
N TRP A 253 -2.68 -2.62 3.62
CA TRP A 253 -3.26 -1.90 2.50
C TRP A 253 -3.57 -0.43 2.81
N ALA A 254 -4.17 -0.18 3.97
CA ALA A 254 -4.56 1.18 4.36
C ALA A 254 -3.36 2.04 4.77
N SER A 255 -2.35 1.45 5.44
CA SER A 255 -1.10 2.13 5.78
C SER A 255 -0.29 2.49 4.54
N VAL A 256 -0.26 1.58 3.53
CA VAL A 256 0.37 1.84 2.23
C VAL A 256 -0.36 2.93 1.48
N LEU A 257 -1.71 2.96 1.51
CA LEU A 257 -2.48 4.07 0.93
C LEU A 257 -2.19 5.40 1.59
N VAL A 258 -2.12 5.45 2.93
CA VAL A 258 -1.78 6.69 3.66
C VAL A 258 -0.38 7.18 3.27
N ALA A 259 0.55 6.28 2.99
CA ALA A 259 1.90 6.63 2.54
C ALA A 259 1.97 7.10 1.08
N ALA A 260 0.97 6.76 0.25
CA ALA A 260 0.97 6.98 -1.20
C ALA A 260 0.89 8.46 -1.59
N ASP A 261 1.54 8.81 -2.69
CA ASP A 261 1.46 10.12 -3.34
C ASP A 261 0.52 10.11 -4.55
N ALA A 262 0.29 8.94 -5.14
CA ALA A 262 -0.65 8.74 -6.25
C ALA A 262 -1.18 7.31 -6.27
N LEU A 263 -2.34 7.12 -6.89
CA LEU A 263 -2.98 5.82 -7.05
C LEU A 263 -3.21 5.49 -8.52
N ILE A 264 -2.96 4.23 -8.89
CA ILE A 264 -3.38 3.64 -10.16
C ILE A 264 -4.34 2.50 -9.81
N THR A 265 -5.57 2.54 -10.30
CA THR A 265 -6.65 1.66 -9.83
C THR A 265 -7.45 1.04 -10.97
N ASP A 266 -8.11 -0.07 -10.66
CA ASP A 266 -9.28 -0.56 -11.37
C ASP A 266 -10.57 -0.03 -10.69
N HIS A 267 -11.63 -0.82 -10.66
CA HIS A 267 -12.91 -0.50 -10.04
C HIS A 267 -13.02 -0.89 -8.55
N GLY A 268 -11.90 -1.18 -7.89
CA GLY A 268 -11.86 -1.55 -6.46
C GLY A 268 -12.18 -0.39 -5.53
N SER A 269 -12.99 -0.63 -4.50
CA SER A 269 -13.42 0.41 -3.53
C SER A 269 -12.29 1.05 -2.73
N THR A 270 -11.09 0.49 -2.76
CA THR A 270 -9.88 1.03 -2.12
C THR A 270 -9.56 2.45 -2.61
N ALA A 271 -9.83 2.74 -3.90
CA ALA A 271 -9.63 4.06 -4.48
C ALA A 271 -10.53 5.14 -3.85
N LEU A 272 -11.73 4.76 -3.43
CA LEU A 272 -12.65 5.69 -2.77
C LEU A 272 -12.13 6.14 -1.40
N TYR A 273 -11.50 5.24 -0.64
CA TYR A 273 -10.84 5.60 0.63
C TYR A 273 -9.66 6.53 0.40
N TYR A 274 -8.83 6.26 -0.62
CA TYR A 274 -7.71 7.12 -0.97
C TYR A 274 -8.18 8.53 -1.35
N ALA A 275 -9.18 8.61 -2.24
CA ALA A 275 -9.75 9.86 -2.68
C ALA A 275 -10.35 10.66 -1.52
N ALA A 276 -11.07 10.00 -0.60
CA ALA A 276 -11.69 10.64 0.55
C ALA A 276 -10.67 11.16 1.59
N ALA A 277 -9.57 10.41 1.82
CA ALA A 277 -8.64 10.69 2.89
C ALA A 277 -7.50 11.63 2.47
N LEU A 278 -7.05 11.55 1.22
CA LEU A 278 -5.80 12.19 0.76
C LEU A 278 -6.01 13.19 -0.37
N ASP A 279 -7.14 13.13 -1.09
CA ASP A 279 -7.41 13.96 -2.28
C ASP A 279 -6.24 13.96 -3.29
N GLY A 280 -5.50 12.86 -3.35
CA GLY A 280 -4.35 12.72 -4.22
C GLY A 280 -4.73 12.28 -5.64
N PRO A 281 -3.77 12.28 -6.58
CA PRO A 281 -3.97 11.82 -7.95
C PRO A 281 -4.45 10.38 -8.02
N VAL A 282 -5.52 10.15 -8.80
CA VAL A 282 -6.05 8.81 -9.11
C VAL A 282 -6.06 8.64 -10.62
N LEU A 283 -5.41 7.59 -11.13
CA LEU A 283 -5.44 7.16 -12.52
C LEU A 283 -6.23 5.86 -12.66
N ALA A 284 -7.12 5.79 -13.63
CA ALA A 284 -7.83 4.57 -13.97
C ALA A 284 -6.98 3.71 -14.90
N ALA A 285 -6.57 2.53 -14.44
CA ALA A 285 -5.89 1.55 -15.30
C ALA A 285 -6.88 0.67 -16.05
N TYR A 286 -8.08 0.52 -15.48
CA TYR A 286 -9.17 -0.27 -16.04
C TYR A 286 -10.51 0.17 -15.40
N ASP A 287 -11.56 0.22 -16.20
CA ASP A 287 -12.88 0.75 -15.80
C ASP A 287 -13.81 -0.27 -15.13
N GLY A 288 -13.39 -1.53 -15.02
CA GLY A 288 -14.17 -2.61 -14.39
C GLY A 288 -15.21 -3.29 -15.28
N GLY A 289 -15.36 -2.85 -16.53
CA GLY A 289 -16.25 -3.48 -17.51
C GLY A 289 -17.68 -3.68 -16.98
N ASP A 290 -18.24 -4.88 -17.22
CA ASP A 290 -19.61 -5.21 -16.84
C ASP A 290 -19.83 -5.40 -15.32
N GLU A 291 -18.78 -5.46 -14.52
CA GLU A 291 -18.89 -5.59 -13.06
C GLU A 291 -19.17 -4.27 -12.35
N LEU A 292 -18.87 -3.13 -12.99
CA LEU A 292 -19.07 -1.81 -12.41
C LEU A 292 -20.53 -1.35 -12.54
N ILE A 293 -21.19 -1.08 -11.41
CA ILE A 293 -22.57 -0.61 -11.37
C ILE A 293 -22.62 0.85 -11.84
N PRO A 294 -23.37 1.17 -12.92
CA PRO A 294 -23.55 2.54 -13.40
C PRO A 294 -24.13 3.46 -12.31
N GLY A 295 -23.66 4.71 -12.24
CA GLY A 295 -24.09 5.67 -11.22
C GLY A 295 -23.66 5.34 -9.80
N SER A 296 -22.82 4.31 -9.62
CA SER A 296 -22.19 4.04 -8.32
C SER A 296 -21.07 5.07 -8.06
N PRO A 297 -20.72 5.32 -6.78
CA PRO A 297 -19.62 6.22 -6.45
C PRO A 297 -18.29 5.86 -7.11
N MET A 298 -18.05 4.58 -7.35
CA MET A 298 -16.84 4.14 -8.05
C MET A 298 -16.91 4.47 -9.55
N ALA A 299 -18.09 4.33 -10.17
CA ALA A 299 -18.30 4.74 -11.55
C ALA A 299 -18.09 6.25 -11.73
N GLU A 300 -18.59 7.05 -10.79
CA GLU A 300 -18.36 8.50 -10.77
C GLU A 300 -16.89 8.87 -10.60
N LEU A 301 -16.16 8.19 -9.70
CA LEU A 301 -14.73 8.40 -9.54
C LEU A 301 -13.98 8.11 -10.84
N LEU A 302 -14.23 6.96 -11.46
CA LEU A 302 -13.55 6.54 -12.68
C LEU A 302 -13.91 7.41 -13.89
N ALA A 303 -15.13 7.90 -13.97
CA ALA A 303 -15.55 8.83 -15.05
C ALA A 303 -14.74 10.14 -15.03
N HIS A 304 -14.21 10.55 -13.87
CA HIS A 304 -13.41 11.77 -13.71
C HIS A 304 -11.90 11.49 -13.63
N ALA A 305 -11.48 10.23 -13.42
CA ALA A 305 -10.09 9.84 -13.37
C ALA A 305 -9.50 9.72 -14.79
N PRO A 306 -8.29 10.25 -15.05
CA PRO A 306 -7.62 10.00 -16.32
C PRO A 306 -7.32 8.53 -16.49
N HIS A 307 -7.50 8.05 -17.71
CA HIS A 307 -7.13 6.69 -18.07
C HIS A 307 -5.64 6.59 -18.36
N LEU A 308 -5.00 5.59 -17.77
CA LEU A 308 -3.62 5.20 -18.08
C LEU A 308 -3.64 4.17 -19.23
N GLY A 309 -3.45 4.64 -20.45
CA GLY A 309 -3.37 3.77 -21.64
C GLY A 309 -2.13 2.89 -21.59
N ARG A 310 -0.95 3.51 -21.57
CA ARG A 310 0.35 2.84 -21.56
C ARG A 310 1.18 3.28 -20.36
N ALA A 311 2.11 2.43 -19.91
CA ALA A 311 3.00 2.73 -18.80
C ALA A 311 3.87 3.98 -19.04
N GLU A 312 4.23 4.27 -20.30
CA GLU A 312 5.00 5.45 -20.71
C GLU A 312 4.31 6.78 -20.39
N GLU A 313 3.00 6.76 -20.31
CA GLU A 313 2.17 7.96 -20.12
C GLU A 313 2.03 8.35 -18.64
N VAL A 314 2.51 7.50 -17.71
CA VAL A 314 2.27 7.67 -16.28
C VAL A 314 2.84 8.98 -15.72
N GLU A 315 4.04 9.37 -16.12
CA GLU A 315 4.65 10.62 -15.63
C GLU A 315 3.91 11.86 -16.14
N GLU A 316 3.50 11.85 -17.41
CA GLU A 316 2.70 12.92 -17.99
C GLU A 316 1.31 13.00 -17.35
N ALA A 317 0.65 11.84 -17.18
CA ALA A 317 -0.65 11.75 -16.55
C ALA A 317 -0.60 12.24 -15.10
N LEU A 318 0.38 11.84 -14.32
CA LEU A 318 0.58 12.31 -12.95
C LEU A 318 0.99 13.78 -12.90
N GLY A 319 1.82 14.25 -13.83
CA GLY A 319 2.27 15.65 -13.90
C GLY A 319 1.12 16.64 -14.01
N ARG A 320 0.03 16.27 -14.68
CA ARG A 320 -1.20 17.07 -14.79
C ARG A 320 -2.02 17.14 -13.48
N TYR A 321 -1.76 16.23 -12.53
CA TYR A 321 -2.58 16.00 -11.34
C TYR A 321 -1.87 16.26 -10.01
N TRP A 322 -0.55 16.53 -10.01
CA TRP A 322 0.19 16.81 -8.77
C TRP A 322 -0.30 18.08 -8.02
N VAL A 323 -1.09 18.89 -8.70
CA VAL A 323 -1.80 20.02 -8.08
C VAL A 323 -3.20 19.52 -7.76
N GLY A 324 -3.52 19.31 -6.50
CA GLY A 324 -4.81 18.79 -6.02
C GLY A 324 -5.98 19.55 -6.69
N THR A 325 -6.87 18.81 -7.34
CA THR A 325 -7.99 19.38 -8.10
C THR A 325 -9.29 19.34 -7.32
N GLY A 326 -9.32 18.75 -6.12
CA GLY A 326 -10.53 18.51 -5.34
C GLY A 326 -11.52 17.54 -6.00
N ARG A 327 -11.19 16.99 -7.18
CA ARG A 327 -12.10 16.13 -7.96
C ARG A 327 -12.30 14.77 -7.32
N ALA A 328 -11.22 14.19 -6.80
CA ALA A 328 -11.28 12.90 -6.12
C ALA A 328 -12.07 13.01 -4.81
N ALA A 329 -11.84 14.09 -4.04
CA ALA A 329 -12.61 14.36 -2.82
C ALA A 329 -14.09 14.62 -3.14
N ALA A 330 -14.39 15.36 -4.22
CA ALA A 330 -15.77 15.60 -4.66
C ALA A 330 -16.48 14.28 -5.03
N ALA A 331 -15.83 13.37 -5.78
CA ALA A 331 -16.40 12.08 -6.13
C ALA A 331 -16.65 11.19 -4.89
N SER A 332 -15.81 11.31 -3.87
CA SER A 332 -15.96 10.56 -2.60
C SER A 332 -16.98 11.18 -1.64
N ALA A 333 -17.34 12.45 -1.82
CA ALA A 333 -18.31 13.15 -0.97
C ALA A 333 -19.70 12.49 -0.96
N PHE A 334 -20.06 11.77 -2.02
CA PHE A 334 -21.30 10.99 -2.11
C PHE A 334 -21.30 9.71 -1.26
N LEU A 335 -20.17 9.37 -0.64
CA LEU A 335 -20.03 8.14 0.13
C LEU A 335 -19.99 8.35 1.63
N PHE A 336 -19.45 9.47 2.01
CA PHE A 336 -19.13 9.73 3.42
C PHE A 336 -19.80 11.05 3.79
N PRO A 337 -20.70 11.08 4.83
CA PRO A 337 -21.31 12.33 5.26
C PRO A 337 -20.19 13.29 5.62
N ALA A 338 -20.10 14.32 4.80
CA ALA A 338 -19.31 15.52 4.95
C ALA A 338 -18.14 15.48 5.95
N ALA A 339 -16.98 15.05 5.46
CA ALA A 339 -15.79 15.88 5.67
C ALA A 339 -15.94 17.24 4.92
N THR A 340 -17.05 17.46 4.19
CA THR A 340 -17.34 18.65 3.39
C THR A 340 -17.70 19.81 4.31
N GLY A 341 -16.72 20.67 4.57
CA GLY A 341 -16.97 22.05 5.02
C GLY A 341 -17.31 22.28 6.50
N ALA A 342 -17.34 21.26 7.34
CA ALA A 342 -17.35 21.46 8.79
C ALA A 342 -15.90 21.61 9.27
N THR A 343 -15.57 22.78 9.80
CA THR A 343 -14.38 22.92 10.65
C THR A 343 -14.29 21.72 11.60
N ALA A 344 -13.09 21.30 11.98
CA ALA A 344 -12.85 20.17 12.88
C ALA A 344 -13.76 20.17 14.15
N ALA A 345 -14.27 21.34 14.57
CA ALA A 345 -15.25 21.53 15.63
C ALA A 345 -16.67 21.07 15.25
N GLY A 346 -17.10 21.17 14.01
CA GLY A 346 -18.45 20.73 13.57
C GLY A 346 -18.53 19.22 13.35
N ALA A 347 -17.45 18.58 12.91
CA ALA A 347 -17.35 17.12 12.83
C ALA A 347 -17.33 16.48 14.23
N ALA A 348 -16.70 17.11 15.20
CA ALA A 348 -16.70 16.67 16.60
C ALA A 348 -18.10 16.72 17.24
N ALA A 349 -18.98 17.64 16.81
CA ALA A 349 -20.33 17.78 17.35
C ALA A 349 -21.30 16.68 16.90
N GLN A 350 -21.01 15.96 15.79
CA GLN A 350 -21.85 14.86 15.27
C GLN A 350 -21.39 13.46 15.71
N GLY A 351 -20.32 13.36 16.51
CA GLY A 351 -19.71 12.09 16.93
C GLY A 351 -19.01 11.33 15.78
N SER A 352 -18.09 10.44 16.14
CA SER A 352 -17.39 9.57 15.19
C SER A 352 -18.31 8.47 14.64
N ALA A 353 -17.90 7.80 13.55
CA ALA A 353 -18.63 6.66 13.00
C ALA A 353 -18.76 5.54 14.06
N LEU A 354 -17.70 5.28 14.82
CA LEU A 354 -17.72 4.30 15.90
C LEU A 354 -18.66 4.70 17.05
N GLU A 355 -18.76 5.99 17.37
CA GLU A 355 -19.70 6.47 18.41
C GLU A 355 -21.15 6.33 17.96
N ARG A 356 -21.47 6.70 16.71
CA ARG A 356 -22.82 6.51 16.18
C ARG A 356 -23.19 5.04 16.10
N LEU A 357 -22.25 4.19 15.65
CA LEU A 357 -22.46 2.74 15.65
C LEU A 357 -22.65 2.21 17.08
N ARG A 358 -21.85 2.65 18.05
CA ARG A 358 -22.00 2.27 19.46
C ARG A 358 -23.39 2.61 19.98
N LEU A 359 -23.90 3.79 19.69
CA LEU A 359 -25.25 4.20 20.08
C LEU A 359 -26.31 3.20 19.58
N GLU A 360 -26.23 2.83 18.30
CA GLU A 360 -27.19 1.89 17.71
C GLU A 360 -27.05 0.47 18.28
N LEU A 361 -25.83 -0.03 18.46
CA LEU A 361 -25.60 -1.37 18.98
C LEU A 361 -26.06 -1.50 20.44
N TYR A 362 -25.73 -0.50 21.29
CA TYR A 362 -26.16 -0.50 22.70
C TYR A 362 -27.67 -0.35 22.83
N ARG A 363 -28.31 0.43 21.96
CA ARG A 363 -29.78 0.51 21.90
C ARG A 363 -30.40 -0.85 21.61
N LEU A 364 -29.83 -1.63 20.68
CA LEU A 364 -30.33 -2.96 20.31
C LEU A 364 -30.18 -3.99 21.43
N ILE A 365 -29.09 -3.93 22.20
CA ILE A 365 -28.86 -4.85 23.34
C ILE A 365 -29.45 -4.34 24.67
N GLY A 366 -30.09 -3.18 24.66
CA GLY A 366 -30.76 -2.62 25.86
C GLY A 366 -29.80 -2.22 26.97
N LEU A 367 -28.56 -1.88 26.70
CA LEU A 367 -27.57 -1.43 27.66
C LEU A 367 -27.37 0.10 27.62
N SER A 368 -27.12 0.68 28.77
CA SER A 368 -26.64 2.07 28.86
C SER A 368 -25.23 2.19 28.27
N LEU A 369 -24.96 3.30 27.58
CA LEU A 369 -23.64 3.58 27.00
C LEU A 369 -22.57 3.69 28.09
N PRO A 370 -21.34 3.19 27.83
CA PRO A 370 -20.18 3.51 28.64
C PRO A 370 -19.88 5.02 28.62
N VAL A 371 -19.37 5.54 29.72
CA VAL A 371 -19.02 6.98 29.85
C VAL A 371 -17.80 7.33 29.02
N ALA A 372 -16.83 6.41 28.93
CA ALA A 372 -15.61 6.63 28.15
C ALA A 372 -15.91 6.67 26.64
N PRO A 373 -15.35 7.64 25.89
CA PRO A 373 -15.52 7.72 24.45
C PRO A 373 -14.85 6.52 23.76
N VAL A 374 -15.29 6.19 22.55
CA VAL A 374 -14.62 5.18 21.73
C VAL A 374 -13.30 5.74 21.20
N THR A 375 -12.23 4.98 21.40
CA THR A 375 -10.91 5.32 20.84
C THR A 375 -10.67 4.53 19.57
N THR A 376 -10.49 5.23 18.46
CA THR A 376 -10.19 4.61 17.17
C THR A 376 -8.81 3.96 17.20
N ARG A 377 -8.72 2.69 16.80
CA ARG A 377 -7.45 1.98 16.66
C ARG A 377 -6.69 2.49 15.45
N LEU A 378 -5.44 2.93 15.63
CA LEU A 378 -4.59 3.37 14.52
C LEU A 378 -4.20 2.20 13.59
N LEU A 379 -3.84 2.54 12.36
CA LEU A 379 -3.31 1.58 11.40
C LEU A 379 -1.94 1.06 11.82
N PRO A 380 -1.60 -0.21 11.52
CA PRO A 380 -0.29 -0.76 11.84
C PRO A 380 0.80 -0.16 10.95
N ILE A 381 2.04 -0.24 11.41
CA ILE A 381 3.21 0.07 10.57
C ILE A 381 3.31 -0.99 9.47
N PRO A 382 3.38 -0.60 8.18
CA PRO A 382 3.44 -1.54 7.06
C PRO A 382 4.79 -2.27 7.03
N ALA A 383 4.81 -3.46 6.42
CA ALA A 383 6.03 -4.20 6.19
C ALA A 383 6.92 -3.50 5.14
N PRO A 384 8.26 -3.57 5.29
CA PRO A 384 9.18 -3.09 4.25
C PRO A 384 9.06 -3.93 2.97
N PRO A 385 9.59 -3.44 1.81
CA PRO A 385 9.69 -4.24 0.61
C PRO A 385 10.44 -5.56 0.90
N SER A 386 9.91 -6.66 0.37
CA SER A 386 10.53 -8.00 0.56
C SER A 386 11.85 -8.14 -0.19
N ARG A 387 12.04 -7.35 -1.27
CA ARG A 387 13.23 -7.35 -2.11
C ARG A 387 13.65 -5.92 -2.41
N THR A 388 14.95 -5.71 -2.60
CA THR A 388 15.52 -4.41 -2.99
C THR A 388 16.45 -4.62 -4.17
N PRO A 389 16.42 -3.75 -5.21
CA PRO A 389 17.31 -3.90 -6.35
C PRO A 389 18.77 -3.74 -5.92
N SER A 390 19.60 -4.66 -6.41
CA SER A 390 21.05 -4.71 -6.13
C SER A 390 21.89 -4.35 -7.36
N ALA A 391 21.26 -4.21 -8.52
CA ALA A 391 21.89 -3.76 -9.74
C ALA A 391 20.97 -2.79 -10.49
N PHE A 392 21.57 -1.82 -11.16
CA PHE A 392 20.87 -0.74 -11.86
C PHE A 392 21.42 -0.50 -13.26
N ALA A 393 20.54 -0.47 -14.23
CA ALA A 393 20.78 0.12 -15.53
C ALA A 393 20.77 1.65 -15.38
N VAL A 394 21.88 2.31 -15.63
CA VAL A 394 22.06 3.74 -15.34
C VAL A 394 22.10 4.55 -16.63
N ARG A 395 21.22 5.52 -16.71
CA ARG A 395 21.22 6.55 -17.75
C ARG A 395 21.84 7.83 -17.19
N VAL A 396 22.78 8.39 -17.90
CA VAL A 396 23.42 9.63 -17.50
C VAL A 396 23.28 10.66 -18.63
N ARG A 397 22.84 11.86 -18.30
CA ARG A 397 22.83 13.01 -19.20
C ARG A 397 23.70 14.12 -18.61
N LEU A 398 24.65 14.59 -19.38
CA LEU A 398 25.48 15.73 -19.01
C LEU A 398 24.82 17.01 -19.55
N ASP A 399 24.65 18.00 -18.70
CA ASP A 399 24.06 19.29 -19.03
C ASP A 399 24.90 20.39 -18.38
N GLY A 400 25.87 20.90 -19.13
CA GLY A 400 26.91 21.79 -18.60
C GLY A 400 27.67 21.13 -17.45
N ASP A 401 27.61 21.75 -16.27
CA ASP A 401 28.25 21.23 -15.07
C ASP A 401 27.42 20.19 -14.31
N GLU A 402 26.13 20.02 -14.68
CA GLU A 402 25.23 19.07 -14.05
C GLU A 402 25.35 17.69 -14.66
N THR A 403 25.23 16.66 -13.81
CA THR A 403 25.16 15.25 -14.19
C THR A 403 23.84 14.70 -13.73
N HIS A 404 22.90 14.54 -14.65
CA HIS A 404 21.60 13.92 -14.39
C HIS A 404 21.75 12.41 -14.41
N VAL A 405 21.32 11.75 -13.34
CA VAL A 405 21.37 10.30 -13.18
C VAL A 405 19.98 9.77 -12.98
N GLU A 406 19.61 8.80 -13.81
CA GLU A 406 18.39 8.01 -13.69
C GLU A 406 18.78 6.53 -13.61
N ARG A 407 18.28 5.84 -12.61
CA ARG A 407 18.55 4.41 -12.41
C ARG A 407 17.28 3.59 -12.56
N PHE A 408 17.39 2.50 -13.31
CA PHE A 408 16.34 1.52 -13.52
C PHE A 408 16.80 0.16 -13.01
N PRO A 409 15.90 -0.79 -12.68
CA PRO A 409 16.30 -2.12 -12.24
C PRO A 409 17.21 -2.80 -13.27
N GLY A 410 18.30 -3.42 -12.82
CA GLY A 410 19.34 -3.97 -13.69
C GLY A 410 18.94 -5.23 -14.50
N HIS A 411 17.73 -5.75 -14.29
CA HIS A 411 17.16 -6.86 -15.07
C HIS A 411 16.20 -6.38 -16.17
N VAL A 412 16.03 -5.07 -16.29
CA VAL A 412 15.14 -4.44 -17.27
C VAL A 412 15.96 -4.03 -18.49
N ASP A 413 15.42 -4.27 -19.68
CA ASP A 413 15.99 -3.76 -20.93
C ASP A 413 15.64 -2.26 -21.08
N ALA A 414 16.39 -1.42 -20.38
CA ALA A 414 16.29 0.03 -20.46
C ALA A 414 17.52 0.60 -21.17
N PRO A 415 17.37 1.65 -22.02
CA PRO A 415 18.51 2.35 -22.59
C PRO A 415 19.41 2.88 -21.47
N ALA A 416 20.60 2.31 -21.35
CA ALA A 416 21.54 2.63 -20.27
C ALA A 416 22.94 2.90 -20.82
N HIS A 417 23.69 3.76 -20.13
CA HIS A 417 25.07 4.04 -20.44
C HIS A 417 26.02 3.06 -19.73
N HIS A 418 25.61 2.55 -18.58
CA HIS A 418 26.36 1.53 -17.85
C HIS A 418 25.46 0.77 -16.87
N LEU A 419 25.92 -0.40 -16.45
CA LEU A 419 25.35 -1.15 -15.34
C LEU A 419 26.16 -0.83 -14.06
N ALA A 420 25.47 -0.49 -12.98
CA ALA A 420 26.01 -0.39 -11.63
C ALA A 420 25.47 -1.53 -10.77
N ALA A 421 26.34 -2.26 -10.06
CA ALA A 421 25.90 -3.41 -9.26
C ALA A 421 26.56 -3.43 -7.88
N GLU A 422 25.80 -3.89 -6.88
CA GLU A 422 26.28 -4.07 -5.51
C GLU A 422 26.98 -5.43 -5.39
N TYR A 423 28.27 -5.40 -5.15
CA TYR A 423 29.10 -6.58 -5.02
C TYR A 423 28.65 -7.47 -3.85
N GLY A 424 28.56 -8.78 -4.11
CA GLY A 424 28.14 -9.76 -3.12
C GLY A 424 26.62 -9.83 -2.87
N VAL A 425 25.82 -8.95 -3.50
CA VAL A 425 24.35 -8.94 -3.44
C VAL A 425 23.74 -9.12 -4.82
N ALA A 426 24.27 -8.45 -5.83
CA ALA A 426 23.86 -8.63 -7.22
C ALA A 426 24.24 -10.02 -7.75
N GLY A 427 23.46 -10.52 -8.70
CA GLY A 427 23.76 -11.79 -9.37
C GLY A 427 25.08 -11.75 -10.11
N GLU A 428 25.74 -12.90 -10.27
CA GLU A 428 27.06 -13.02 -10.90
C GLU A 428 27.09 -12.40 -12.31
N ARG A 429 26.07 -12.64 -13.12
CA ARG A 429 25.96 -12.03 -14.47
C ARG A 429 25.98 -10.50 -14.43
N GLN A 430 25.28 -9.92 -13.46
CA GLN A 430 25.23 -8.47 -13.28
C GLN A 430 26.57 -7.93 -12.82
N SER A 431 27.23 -8.61 -11.87
CA SER A 431 28.57 -8.27 -11.38
C SER A 431 29.61 -8.31 -12.51
N GLN A 432 29.59 -9.35 -13.33
CA GLN A 432 30.50 -9.51 -14.48
C GLN A 432 30.28 -8.44 -15.58
N SER A 433 29.05 -7.98 -15.74
CA SER A 433 28.68 -6.98 -16.76
C SER A 433 28.75 -5.54 -16.25
N ALA A 434 28.93 -5.34 -14.96
CA ALA A 434 28.90 -4.00 -14.35
C ALA A 434 30.14 -3.18 -14.70
N ALA A 435 29.94 -1.95 -15.18
CA ALA A 435 31.00 -0.97 -15.35
C ALA A 435 31.32 -0.24 -14.03
N LEU A 436 30.36 -0.21 -13.10
CA LEU A 436 30.53 0.28 -11.73
C LEU A 436 30.15 -0.82 -10.73
N LEU A 437 31.12 -1.31 -9.97
CA LEU A 437 30.88 -2.18 -8.82
C LEU A 437 31.05 -1.41 -7.53
N TYR A 438 30.11 -1.58 -6.59
CA TYR A 438 30.18 -0.94 -5.29
C TYR A 438 29.84 -1.91 -4.16
N ARG A 439 30.33 -1.63 -2.98
CA ARG A 439 30.03 -2.36 -1.73
C ARG A 439 29.58 -1.36 -0.66
N ARG A 440 28.69 -1.81 0.24
CA ARG A 440 28.23 -1.00 1.39
C ARG A 440 28.80 -1.58 2.69
N THR A 441 29.23 -0.70 3.60
CA THR A 441 29.77 -1.13 4.90
C THR A 441 28.68 -1.50 5.89
N ASP A 442 27.48 -0.97 5.77
CA ASP A 442 26.33 -1.25 6.63
C ASP A 442 25.68 -2.62 6.39
N ARG A 443 26.03 -3.28 5.27
CA ARG A 443 25.57 -4.64 4.92
C ARG A 443 26.65 -5.72 5.14
N ALA A 444 27.72 -5.41 5.86
CA ALA A 444 28.74 -6.39 6.17
C ALA A 444 28.13 -7.52 7.00
N ALA A 445 28.25 -8.76 6.51
CA ALA A 445 27.86 -9.95 7.27
C ALA A 445 28.70 -10.03 8.55
N ALA A 446 28.09 -10.51 9.65
CA ALA A 446 28.81 -10.78 10.89
C ALA A 446 30.06 -11.62 10.57
N ALA A 447 31.26 -11.09 10.83
CA ALA A 447 32.50 -11.71 10.52
C ALA A 447 32.63 -13.04 11.31
N ALA A 448 32.83 -14.15 10.60
CA ALA A 448 33.23 -15.39 11.25
C ALA A 448 34.64 -15.24 11.86
N ALA A 449 34.91 -15.94 12.97
CA ALA A 449 36.13 -15.79 13.76
C ALA A 449 37.48 -15.98 12.99
N TYR A 450 37.43 -16.40 11.73
CA TYR A 450 38.58 -16.62 10.84
C TYR A 450 38.33 -16.03 9.43
N SER A 451 37.57 -14.93 9.32
CA SER A 451 37.30 -14.30 8.02
C SER A 451 38.52 -13.49 7.55
N VAL A 452 38.73 -13.47 6.23
CA VAL A 452 39.67 -12.55 5.59
C VAL A 452 38.98 -11.20 5.45
N GLU A 453 39.53 -10.19 6.10
CA GLU A 453 39.03 -8.84 6.03
C GLU A 453 39.72 -8.03 4.92
N TRP A 454 38.99 -7.19 4.24
CA TRP A 454 39.50 -6.29 3.24
C TRP A 454 39.66 -4.89 3.79
N THR A 455 40.75 -4.22 3.43
CA THR A 455 40.78 -2.75 3.49
C THR A 455 40.01 -2.19 2.31
N VAL A 456 39.52 -0.95 2.42
CA VAL A 456 38.86 -0.23 1.31
C VAL A 456 39.72 -0.23 0.05
N ALA A 457 40.99 0.14 0.16
CA ALA A 457 41.90 0.17 -0.98
C ALA A 457 42.17 -1.22 -1.55
N GLY A 458 42.35 -2.22 -0.70
CA GLY A 458 42.60 -3.61 -1.09
C GLY A 458 41.43 -4.18 -1.88
N TRP A 459 40.21 -4.05 -1.35
CA TRP A 459 39.00 -4.52 -2.03
C TRP A 459 38.79 -3.83 -3.39
N ILE A 460 38.93 -2.49 -3.46
CA ILE A 460 38.80 -1.74 -4.72
C ILE A 460 39.82 -2.23 -5.75
N SER A 461 41.05 -2.54 -5.34
CA SER A 461 42.09 -3.06 -6.23
C SER A 461 41.72 -4.43 -6.75
N ASP A 462 41.36 -5.36 -5.85
CA ASP A 462 40.97 -6.73 -6.19
C ASP A 462 39.79 -6.77 -7.17
N VAL A 463 38.75 -5.96 -6.94
CA VAL A 463 37.58 -5.88 -7.83
C VAL A 463 37.96 -5.35 -9.21
N LEU A 464 38.77 -4.31 -9.29
CA LEU A 464 39.23 -3.81 -10.58
C LEU A 464 40.10 -4.81 -11.33
N ASP A 465 40.86 -5.66 -10.66
CA ASP A 465 41.69 -6.70 -11.27
C ASP A 465 40.85 -7.92 -11.68
N SER A 466 39.92 -8.36 -10.82
CA SER A 466 39.11 -9.56 -11.00
C SER A 466 37.95 -9.38 -12.01
N TYR A 467 37.46 -8.14 -12.20
CA TYR A 467 36.35 -7.83 -13.11
C TYR A 467 36.79 -6.95 -14.27
N PRO A 468 37.22 -7.50 -15.41
CA PRO A 468 37.76 -6.72 -16.53
C PRO A 468 36.78 -5.68 -17.10
N GLY A 469 35.46 -5.94 -17.05
CA GLY A 469 34.40 -4.99 -17.44
C GLY A 469 34.21 -3.82 -16.49
N CYS A 470 34.65 -3.94 -15.25
CA CYS A 470 34.53 -2.92 -14.24
C CYS A 470 35.52 -1.77 -14.49
N ARG A 471 35.02 -0.57 -14.72
CA ARG A 471 35.81 0.64 -14.94
C ARG A 471 35.95 1.49 -13.69
N THR A 472 35.02 1.37 -12.74
CA THR A 472 35.06 2.08 -11.46
C THR A 472 34.61 1.12 -10.35
N ALA A 473 35.39 1.05 -9.27
CA ALA A 473 35.00 0.37 -8.05
C ALA A 473 34.87 1.37 -6.91
N GLY A 474 33.86 1.20 -6.02
CA GLY A 474 33.62 2.12 -4.92
C GLY A 474 33.05 1.47 -3.68
N VAL A 475 33.36 2.06 -2.52
CA VAL A 475 32.84 1.67 -1.21
C VAL A 475 31.99 2.80 -0.64
N VAL A 476 30.77 2.50 -0.30
CA VAL A 476 29.85 3.42 0.41
C VAL A 476 30.14 3.26 1.91
N LEU A 477 30.70 4.30 2.51
CA LEU A 477 31.06 4.33 3.93
C LEU A 477 29.94 4.89 4.82
N SER A 478 29.11 5.79 4.26
CA SER A 478 27.98 6.40 4.93
C SER A 478 27.02 7.02 3.89
N PRO A 479 25.82 7.49 4.27
CA PRO A 479 24.91 8.19 3.35
C PRO A 479 25.49 9.42 2.64
N VAL A 480 26.61 9.95 3.12
CA VAL A 480 27.26 11.17 2.59
C VAL A 480 28.72 10.98 2.24
N HIS A 481 29.21 9.74 2.26
CA HIS A 481 30.65 9.51 2.05
C HIS A 481 30.91 8.19 1.33
N CYS A 482 31.66 8.25 0.24
CA CYS A 482 32.17 7.10 -0.49
C CYS A 482 33.67 7.24 -0.74
N VAL A 483 34.31 6.09 -0.99
CA VAL A 483 35.68 6.04 -1.56
C VAL A 483 35.59 5.28 -2.87
N ALA A 484 36.18 5.78 -3.94
CA ALA A 484 36.10 5.17 -5.25
C ALA A 484 37.40 5.31 -6.04
N ARG A 485 37.62 4.43 -7.01
CA ARG A 485 38.73 4.50 -7.95
C ARG A 485 38.28 4.09 -9.34
N ALA A 486 38.58 4.91 -10.32
CA ALA A 486 38.50 4.53 -11.72
C ALA A 486 39.73 3.69 -12.09
N ARG A 487 39.58 2.76 -13.05
CA ARG A 487 40.69 1.93 -13.54
C ARG A 487 41.84 2.82 -14.04
N GLY A 488 43.03 2.62 -13.52
CA GLY A 488 44.21 3.41 -13.82
C GLY A 488 44.28 4.78 -13.13
N GLY A 489 43.27 5.14 -12.33
CA GLY A 489 43.23 6.39 -11.57
C GLY A 489 43.67 6.24 -10.12
N SER A 490 43.74 7.38 -9.40
CA SER A 490 43.99 7.44 -7.95
C SER A 490 42.73 7.13 -7.15
N LEU A 491 42.91 6.74 -5.89
CA LEU A 491 41.83 6.56 -4.93
C LEU A 491 41.28 7.93 -4.49
N LEU A 492 39.96 8.11 -4.62
CA LEU A 492 39.26 9.34 -4.33
C LEU A 492 38.30 9.17 -3.16
N SER A 493 38.30 10.13 -2.25
CA SER A 493 37.25 10.38 -1.28
C SER A 493 36.14 11.21 -1.94
N VAL A 494 34.90 10.74 -1.87
CA VAL A 494 33.72 11.41 -2.44
C VAL A 494 32.78 11.79 -1.31
N ARG A 495 32.73 13.06 -0.99
CA ARG A 495 31.86 13.64 0.06
C ARG A 495 30.64 14.27 -0.58
N ILE A 496 29.45 13.85 -0.14
CA ILE A 496 28.17 14.26 -0.71
C ILE A 496 27.54 15.29 0.22
N GLU A 497 27.19 16.45 -0.32
CA GLU A 497 26.43 17.47 0.38
C GLU A 497 24.93 17.30 0.00
N PRO A 498 24.08 16.85 0.95
CA PRO A 498 22.66 16.65 0.70
C PRO A 498 21.91 18.00 0.77
N PRO A 499 20.89 18.22 -0.09
CA PRO A 499 20.04 19.40 -0.03
C PRO A 499 19.17 19.42 1.23
N ARG A 500 18.75 20.62 1.60
CA ARG A 500 17.78 20.84 2.68
C ARG A 500 16.44 21.27 2.10
N GLU A 501 15.39 20.52 2.41
CA GLU A 501 14.03 20.81 1.98
C GLU A 501 13.11 20.92 3.21
N ASN A 502 12.45 22.04 3.41
CA ASN A 502 11.50 22.25 4.52
C ASN A 502 12.07 21.86 5.91
N GLY A 503 13.35 22.21 6.16
CA GLY A 503 14.04 21.89 7.41
C GLY A 503 14.53 20.44 7.54
N ARG A 504 14.36 19.61 6.51
CA ARG A 504 14.85 18.22 6.46
C ARG A 504 16.09 18.11 5.58
N ILE A 505 16.99 17.20 5.93
CA ILE A 505 18.13 16.81 5.08
C ILE A 505 17.66 15.65 4.20
N VAL A 506 17.81 15.79 2.88
CA VAL A 506 17.36 14.79 1.92
C VAL A 506 18.56 14.04 1.35
N HIS A 507 18.74 12.79 1.76
CA HIS A 507 19.79 11.94 1.24
C HIS A 507 19.36 11.25 -0.07
N SER A 508 20.31 11.12 -1.01
CA SER A 508 20.20 10.18 -2.13
C SER A 508 20.88 8.85 -1.76
N ASP A 509 20.68 7.83 -2.59
CA ASP A 509 21.55 6.66 -2.54
C ASP A 509 22.96 7.06 -3.02
N PRO A 510 24.03 6.90 -2.19
CA PRO A 510 25.39 7.25 -2.58
C PRO A 510 25.89 6.50 -3.82
N ALA A 511 25.39 5.31 -4.12
CA ALA A 511 25.70 4.58 -5.35
C ALA A 511 25.22 5.31 -6.63
N ALA A 512 24.16 6.14 -6.54
CA ALA A 512 23.75 7.00 -7.65
C ALA A 512 24.76 8.13 -7.87
N VAL A 513 25.29 8.69 -6.79
CA VAL A 513 26.38 9.69 -6.88
C VAL A 513 27.65 9.08 -7.47
N LEU A 514 27.99 7.84 -7.09
CA LEU A 514 29.12 7.12 -7.71
C LEU A 514 28.91 6.93 -9.23
N SER A 515 27.67 6.73 -9.68
CA SER A 515 27.35 6.67 -11.12
C SER A 515 27.55 8.02 -11.82
N ALA A 516 27.25 9.15 -11.15
CA ALA A 516 27.55 10.46 -11.67
C ALA A 516 29.07 10.70 -11.78
N VAL A 517 29.83 10.32 -10.75
CA VAL A 517 31.30 10.42 -10.73
C VAL A 517 31.92 9.54 -11.83
N HIS A 518 31.40 8.30 -11.98
CA HIS A 518 31.84 7.36 -13.05
C HIS A 518 31.71 7.94 -14.45
N ALA A 519 30.69 8.76 -14.70
CA ALA A 519 30.41 9.34 -16.02
C ALA A 519 31.24 10.59 -16.34
N ARG A 520 31.96 11.16 -15.37
CA ARG A 520 32.80 12.35 -15.56
C ARG A 520 34.26 12.01 -15.87
N PRO A 521 35.00 12.87 -16.59
CA PRO A 521 36.41 12.70 -16.80
C PRO A 521 37.18 12.66 -15.47
N THR A 522 38.34 12.00 -15.46
CA THR A 522 39.26 12.01 -14.31
C THR A 522 39.82 13.41 -14.08
N GLY A 523 40.01 13.78 -12.80
CA GLY A 523 40.66 15.08 -12.43
C GLY A 523 39.69 16.18 -12.03
N VAL A 524 38.38 15.96 -12.05
CA VAL A 524 37.40 16.92 -11.50
C VAL A 524 37.41 16.85 -9.97
N SER A 525 37.36 18.03 -9.30
CA SER A 525 37.29 18.12 -7.84
C SER A 525 35.85 18.24 -7.31
N ARG A 526 34.88 18.48 -8.19
CA ARG A 526 33.48 18.66 -7.85
C ARG A 526 32.57 18.13 -8.97
N VAL A 527 31.49 17.49 -8.60
CA VAL A 527 30.42 17.01 -9.51
C VAL A 527 29.08 17.43 -8.94
N THR A 528 28.33 18.21 -9.70
CA THR A 528 26.94 18.53 -9.39
C THR A 528 26.07 17.41 -9.97
N CYS A 529 25.38 16.66 -9.10
CA CYS A 529 24.53 15.53 -9.47
C CYS A 529 23.05 15.92 -9.37
N VAL A 530 22.24 15.57 -10.36
CA VAL A 530 20.78 15.67 -10.30
C VAL A 530 20.21 14.24 -10.26
N ILE A 531 19.64 13.86 -9.12
CA ILE A 531 19.16 12.52 -8.82
C ILE A 531 17.74 12.63 -8.25
N GLY A 532 16.77 11.96 -8.86
CA GLY A 532 15.36 12.03 -8.43
C GLY A 532 14.79 13.46 -8.44
N GLY A 533 15.26 14.30 -9.38
CA GLY A 533 14.88 15.71 -9.50
C GLY A 533 15.54 16.65 -8.47
N ARG A 534 16.50 16.17 -7.67
CA ARG A 534 17.19 16.93 -6.63
C ARG A 534 18.66 17.09 -6.93
N ARG A 535 19.22 18.25 -6.54
CA ARG A 535 20.61 18.60 -6.74
C ARG A 535 21.44 18.22 -5.53
N TYR A 536 22.54 17.49 -5.76
CA TYR A 536 23.54 17.08 -4.77
C TYR A 536 24.91 17.55 -5.23
N GLU A 537 25.75 18.01 -4.30
CA GLU A 537 27.12 18.35 -4.59
C GLU A 537 28.07 17.25 -4.09
N ALA A 538 28.85 16.68 -4.98
CA ALA A 538 29.87 15.70 -4.64
C ALA A 538 31.27 16.37 -4.74
N HIS A 539 31.97 16.45 -3.63
CA HIS A 539 33.33 16.94 -3.54
C HIS A 539 34.31 15.78 -3.59
N LEU A 540 35.26 15.84 -4.52
CA LEU A 540 36.24 14.79 -4.75
C LEU A 540 37.63 15.30 -4.33
N SER A 541 38.31 14.50 -3.52
CA SER A 541 39.70 14.74 -3.10
C SER A 541 40.45 13.41 -3.05
N PRO A 542 41.81 13.41 -3.06
CA PRO A 542 42.56 12.18 -2.80
C PRO A 542 42.09 11.55 -1.48
N ALA A 543 41.88 10.25 -1.46
CA ALA A 543 41.55 9.54 -0.23
C ALA A 543 42.72 9.58 0.76
N THR A 544 42.40 9.77 2.05
CA THR A 544 43.40 9.70 3.12
C THR A 544 43.87 8.27 3.37
N ALA A 545 45.03 8.13 4.03
CA ALA A 545 45.54 6.83 4.45
C ALA A 545 44.54 6.08 5.38
N GLU A 546 43.82 6.81 6.23
CA GLU A 546 42.79 6.29 7.13
C GLU A 546 41.61 5.74 6.33
N GLU A 547 41.07 6.49 5.34
CA GLU A 547 39.99 6.06 4.47
C GLU A 547 40.39 4.84 3.64
N ALA A 548 41.61 4.82 3.11
CA ALA A 548 42.18 3.70 2.33
C ALA A 548 42.36 2.42 3.16
N GLY A 549 42.82 2.59 4.41
CA GLY A 549 43.09 1.48 5.35
C GLY A 549 41.87 1.00 6.15
N ARG A 550 40.73 1.66 6.03
CA ARG A 550 39.51 1.28 6.77
C ARG A 550 39.08 -0.15 6.41
N ILE A 551 38.81 -0.96 7.42
CA ILE A 551 38.35 -2.35 7.29
C ILE A 551 36.85 -2.38 6.91
N LEU A 552 36.49 -3.32 6.00
CA LEU A 552 35.16 -3.49 5.41
C LEU A 552 34.39 -4.65 6.05
#